data_d7c7787e98a498ef7cb8b6c4d1a5deac
#
_entry.id   d7c7787e98a498ef7cb8b6c4d1a5deac
#
_cell.length_a   1.000
_cell.length_b   1.000
_cell.length_c   1.000
_cell.angle_alpha   90.00
_cell.angle_beta   90.00
_cell.angle_gamma   90.00
#
_symmetry.space_group_name_H-M   'P 1'
#
loop_
_entity.id
_entity.type
_entity.pdbx_description
1 polymer ?
#
loop_
_entity_poly.entity_id
_entity_poly.type
_entity_poly.pdbx_seq_one_letter_code
_entity_poly.pdbx_strand_id
1 'polypeptide(L)'
;MTARTLFHALALPLIAAMALAGPLRATAEAGDFIGVVELFTSQGCSSCPPADAELAKMADKGNVLALSYHVDYWNYLGWVDTLASKASTERQYGYAHTLKRKNVYTPQAVVNGRDHANGADPAAVNALINKLSAIDEGLNVTVDAAYDNDGLTISIGEGEGKADIVVVYFDDSNTVDITRGENAGSTITYRHSVRDIETVGMWNGTAKSLTLPASVLSAKAGTGCAILLQVVGRDGSPGAILGAAMITSDETG
;
A
#
# COMPACT_ATOMS: atom_id res chain seq x y z
N MET A 1 -23.91 87.10 -7.03
CA MET A 1 -24.66 85.83 -7.04
C MET A 1 -23.66 84.71 -7.31
N THR A 2 -23.16 84.07 -6.27
CA THR A 2 -22.12 83.07 -6.33
C THR A 2 -22.70 81.71 -5.91
N ALA A 3 -22.80 80.76 -6.86
CA ALA A 3 -23.27 79.41 -6.60
C ALA A 3 -22.13 78.52 -6.08
N ARG A 4 -22.32 78.00 -4.89
CA ARG A 4 -21.39 76.99 -4.27
C ARG A 4 -21.89 75.57 -4.63
N THR A 5 -21.11 74.87 -5.44
CA THR A 5 -21.33 73.46 -5.73
C THR A 5 -20.72 72.62 -4.60
N LEU A 6 -21.55 71.87 -3.88
CA LEU A 6 -21.10 70.82 -2.90
C LEU A 6 -20.74 69.53 -3.64
N PHE A 7 -19.49 69.12 -3.54
CA PHE A 7 -19.09 67.77 -3.93
C PHE A 7 -19.33 66.82 -2.75
N HIS A 8 -20.24 65.85 -2.91
CA HIS A 8 -20.39 64.73 -1.99
C HIS A 8 -19.41 63.61 -2.40
N ALA A 9 -18.43 63.37 -1.58
CA ALA A 9 -17.54 62.22 -1.74
C ALA A 9 -18.25 60.97 -1.21
N LEU A 10 -18.58 60.04 -2.10
CA LEU A 10 -19.09 58.70 -1.76
C LEU A 10 -17.90 57.83 -1.36
N ALA A 11 -17.77 57.52 -0.07
CA ALA A 11 -16.81 56.51 0.42
C ALA A 11 -17.43 55.12 0.27
N LEU A 12 -16.89 54.29 -0.65
CA LEU A 12 -17.21 52.87 -0.71
C LEU A 12 -16.44 52.13 0.41
N PRO A 13 -17.10 51.26 1.20
CA PRO A 13 -16.39 50.39 2.11
C PRO A 13 -15.74 49.23 1.34
N LEU A 14 -14.43 49.09 1.48
CA LEU A 14 -13.65 47.96 1.01
C LEU A 14 -13.95 46.76 1.91
N ILE A 15 -14.80 45.84 1.48
CA ILE A 15 -15.03 44.57 2.18
C ILE A 15 -13.85 43.66 1.84
N ALA A 16 -12.91 43.53 2.79
CA ALA A 16 -11.85 42.55 2.73
C ALA A 16 -12.46 41.14 2.92
N ALA A 17 -12.60 40.40 1.84
CA ALA A 17 -12.96 39.00 1.88
C ALA A 17 -11.78 38.21 2.48
N MET A 18 -11.88 37.89 3.77
CA MET A 18 -10.96 37.00 4.47
C MET A 18 -11.26 35.57 4.00
N ALA A 19 -10.48 35.08 3.03
CA ALA A 19 -10.55 33.70 2.60
C ALA A 19 -10.13 32.82 3.79
N LEU A 20 -11.06 32.15 4.42
CA LEU A 20 -10.79 31.05 5.36
C LEU A 20 -10.20 29.91 4.54
N ALA A 21 -8.87 29.84 4.49
CA ALA A 21 -8.17 28.62 4.09
C ALA A 21 -8.49 27.57 5.17
N GLY A 22 -9.47 26.71 4.91
CA GLY A 22 -9.68 25.50 5.71
C GLY A 22 -8.45 24.61 5.57
N PRO A 23 -8.15 23.74 6.57
CA PRO A 23 -7.05 22.79 6.46
C PRO A 23 -7.27 21.94 5.20
N LEU A 24 -6.24 21.86 4.36
CA LEU A 24 -6.20 20.89 3.26
C LEU A 24 -6.27 19.50 3.91
N ARG A 25 -7.42 18.86 3.79
CA ARG A 25 -7.55 17.44 4.06
C ARG A 25 -7.02 16.72 2.81
N ALA A 26 -5.91 16.05 2.93
CA ALA A 26 -5.57 14.98 2.03
C ALA A 26 -6.56 13.84 2.31
N THR A 27 -7.61 13.74 1.51
CA THR A 27 -8.46 12.55 1.50
C THR A 27 -7.70 11.54 0.67
N ALA A 28 -7.18 10.47 1.31
CA ALA A 28 -6.85 9.28 0.56
C ALA A 28 -8.08 8.91 -0.27
N GLU A 29 -7.91 8.72 -1.56
CA GLU A 29 -8.92 7.99 -2.30
C GLU A 29 -9.01 6.63 -1.61
N ALA A 30 -10.16 6.34 -0.98
CA ALA A 30 -10.55 4.97 -0.71
C ALA A 30 -10.47 4.29 -2.06
N GLY A 31 -9.32 3.68 -2.35
CA GLY A 31 -9.07 3.13 -3.66
C GLY A 31 -10.06 2.00 -3.84
N ASP A 32 -10.95 2.11 -4.83
CA ASP A 32 -11.77 0.99 -5.29
C ASP A 32 -10.83 -0.08 -5.87
N PHE A 33 -9.93 -0.59 -5.02
CA PHE A 33 -9.01 -1.66 -5.42
C PHE A 33 -9.82 -2.91 -5.75
N ILE A 34 -9.58 -3.46 -6.93
CA ILE A 34 -10.18 -4.74 -7.34
C ILE A 34 -9.45 -5.94 -6.71
N GLY A 35 -8.31 -5.70 -6.07
CA GLY A 35 -7.53 -6.71 -5.36
C GLY A 35 -6.23 -6.18 -4.80
N VAL A 36 -5.59 -7.00 -3.97
CA VAL A 36 -4.24 -6.79 -3.44
C VAL A 36 -3.31 -7.83 -4.05
N VAL A 37 -2.16 -7.38 -4.55
CA VAL A 37 -1.08 -8.24 -5.06
C VAL A 37 0.17 -8.00 -4.23
N GLU A 38 0.64 -9.04 -3.56
CA GLU A 38 1.90 -9.07 -2.81
C GLU A 38 2.92 -9.88 -3.59
N LEU A 39 3.87 -9.20 -4.21
CA LEU A 39 4.94 -9.83 -5.00
C LEU A 39 6.14 -10.12 -4.09
N PHE A 40 6.49 -11.39 -3.93
CA PHE A 40 7.74 -11.83 -3.32
C PHE A 40 8.81 -11.94 -4.39
N THR A 41 9.84 -11.10 -4.29
CA THR A 41 10.89 -10.88 -5.29
C THR A 41 12.27 -10.79 -4.64
N SER A 42 13.32 -10.72 -5.44
CA SER A 42 14.68 -10.42 -4.97
C SER A 42 15.55 -9.89 -6.11
N GLN A 43 16.43 -8.94 -5.78
CA GLN A 43 17.49 -8.45 -6.67
C GLN A 43 18.47 -9.56 -7.11
N GLY A 44 18.60 -10.62 -6.31
CA GLY A 44 19.44 -11.79 -6.60
C GLY A 44 18.78 -12.87 -7.47
N CYS A 45 17.51 -12.72 -7.81
CA CYS A 45 16.72 -13.71 -8.55
C CYS A 45 16.66 -13.34 -10.04
N SER A 46 17.27 -14.13 -10.93
CA SER A 46 17.34 -13.82 -12.37
C SER A 46 15.99 -13.88 -13.10
N SER A 47 14.99 -14.58 -12.55
CA SER A 47 13.63 -14.65 -13.12
C SER A 47 12.69 -13.57 -12.57
N CYS A 48 13.14 -12.72 -11.61
CA CYS A 48 12.31 -11.73 -10.94
C CYS A 48 12.08 -10.42 -11.72
N PRO A 49 13.05 -9.86 -12.47
CA PRO A 49 12.88 -8.55 -13.09
C PRO A 49 11.64 -8.38 -14.00
N PRO A 50 11.18 -9.40 -14.76
CA PRO A 50 9.91 -9.27 -15.48
C PRO A 50 8.70 -9.11 -14.56
N ALA A 51 8.68 -9.77 -13.39
CA ALA A 51 7.61 -9.65 -12.42
C ALA A 51 7.61 -8.28 -11.73
N ASP A 52 8.79 -7.74 -11.40
CA ASP A 52 8.95 -6.40 -10.84
C ASP A 52 8.41 -5.33 -11.80
N ALA A 53 8.69 -5.49 -13.11
CA ALA A 53 8.16 -4.60 -14.15
C ALA A 53 6.63 -4.69 -14.29
N GLU A 54 6.03 -5.89 -14.15
CA GLU A 54 4.57 -6.04 -14.17
C GLU A 54 3.93 -5.47 -12.92
N LEU A 55 4.54 -5.65 -11.73
CA LEU A 55 4.06 -5.02 -10.50
C LEU A 55 4.08 -3.49 -10.61
N ALA A 56 5.14 -2.91 -11.20
CA ALA A 56 5.22 -1.47 -11.43
C ALA A 56 4.06 -0.96 -12.30
N LYS A 57 3.70 -1.68 -13.37
CA LYS A 57 2.54 -1.34 -14.19
C LYS A 57 1.21 -1.43 -13.43
N MET A 58 1.07 -2.39 -12.51
CA MET A 58 -0.12 -2.50 -11.65
C MET A 58 -0.21 -1.32 -10.68
N ALA A 59 0.93 -0.94 -10.06
CA ALA A 59 1.02 0.22 -9.18
C ALA A 59 0.67 1.52 -9.92
N ASP A 60 1.25 1.74 -11.11
CA ASP A 60 0.98 2.94 -11.91
C ASP A 60 -0.46 3.03 -12.42
N LYS A 61 -1.13 1.90 -12.63
CA LYS A 61 -2.54 1.85 -13.02
C LYS A 61 -3.49 2.18 -11.86
N GLY A 62 -3.09 1.92 -10.62
CA GLY A 62 -3.77 2.33 -9.40
C GLY A 62 -5.05 1.56 -9.04
N ASN A 63 -5.48 0.59 -9.83
CA ASN A 63 -6.69 -0.19 -9.53
C ASN A 63 -6.43 -1.50 -8.77
N VAL A 64 -5.18 -1.83 -8.51
CA VAL A 64 -4.71 -2.95 -7.70
C VAL A 64 -3.74 -2.39 -6.67
N LEU A 65 -3.94 -2.72 -5.40
CA LEU A 65 -2.95 -2.43 -4.38
C LEU A 65 -1.80 -3.41 -4.55
N ALA A 66 -0.68 -2.92 -5.12
CA ALA A 66 0.48 -3.72 -5.47
C ALA A 66 1.63 -3.42 -4.49
N LEU A 67 2.18 -4.45 -3.83
CA LEU A 67 3.25 -4.35 -2.85
C LEU A 67 4.41 -5.28 -3.20
N SER A 68 5.64 -4.80 -3.10
CA SER A 68 6.86 -5.55 -3.37
C SER A 68 7.56 -5.96 -2.07
N TYR A 69 7.64 -7.26 -1.82
CA TYR A 69 8.29 -7.86 -0.66
C TYR A 69 9.62 -8.50 -1.08
N HIS A 70 10.75 -7.87 -0.74
CA HIS A 70 12.06 -8.38 -1.06
C HIS A 70 12.50 -9.44 -0.03
N VAL A 71 12.77 -10.66 -0.52
CA VAL A 71 13.21 -11.80 0.31
C VAL A 71 14.72 -11.91 0.34
N ASP A 72 15.26 -12.42 1.46
CA ASP A 72 16.70 -12.43 1.72
C ASP A 72 17.40 -13.76 1.39
N TYR A 73 16.64 -14.82 1.07
CA TYR A 73 17.23 -16.15 0.85
C TYR A 73 17.99 -16.32 -0.47
N TRP A 74 18.05 -15.28 -1.33
CA TRP A 74 18.90 -15.23 -2.51
C TRP A 74 20.26 -14.54 -2.28
N ASN A 75 20.47 -13.91 -1.11
CA ASN A 75 21.64 -13.08 -0.82
C ASN A 75 22.98 -13.85 -0.90
N TYR A 76 22.95 -15.17 -0.81
CA TYR A 76 24.15 -16.02 -0.91
C TYR A 76 24.70 -16.12 -2.35
N LEU A 77 23.97 -15.69 -3.39
CA LEU A 77 24.40 -15.75 -4.80
C LEU A 77 25.31 -14.59 -5.23
N GLY A 78 25.98 -13.93 -4.30
CA GLY A 78 27.00 -12.92 -4.58
C GLY A 78 26.50 -11.48 -4.65
N TRP A 79 25.20 -11.24 -4.43
CA TRP A 79 24.58 -9.93 -4.28
C TRP A 79 23.66 -9.93 -3.07
N VAL A 80 23.83 -8.96 -2.17
CA VAL A 80 22.90 -8.77 -1.05
C VAL A 80 21.85 -7.78 -1.51
N ASP A 81 20.59 -8.23 -1.53
CA ASP A 81 19.44 -7.38 -1.88
C ASP A 81 19.30 -6.26 -0.83
N THR A 82 19.38 -5.02 -1.29
CA THR A 82 19.39 -3.83 -0.44
C THR A 82 18.02 -3.47 0.14
N LEU A 83 16.95 -4.07 -0.40
CA LEU A 83 15.56 -3.87 0.02
C LEU A 83 15.03 -5.09 0.79
N ALA A 84 15.80 -6.20 0.83
CA ALA A 84 15.35 -7.43 1.48
C ALA A 84 15.25 -7.30 2.99
N SER A 85 14.23 -7.93 3.53
CA SER A 85 14.04 -8.05 4.97
C SER A 85 13.68 -9.48 5.38
N LYS A 86 14.08 -9.84 6.60
CA LYS A 86 13.67 -11.11 7.21
C LYS A 86 12.14 -11.18 7.36
N ALA A 87 11.49 -10.05 7.67
CA ALA A 87 10.05 -9.96 7.79
C ALA A 87 9.33 -10.32 6.48
N SER A 88 9.85 -9.87 5.34
CA SER A 88 9.32 -10.24 4.01
C SER A 88 9.44 -11.75 3.75
N THR A 89 10.60 -12.34 4.09
CA THR A 89 10.83 -13.78 3.98
C THR A 89 9.89 -14.57 4.90
N GLU A 90 9.74 -14.16 6.16
CA GLU A 90 8.83 -14.81 7.12
C GLU A 90 7.37 -14.70 6.67
N ARG A 91 6.95 -13.55 6.12
CA ARG A 91 5.60 -13.38 5.56
C ARG A 91 5.33 -14.34 4.41
N GLN A 92 6.29 -14.55 3.52
CA GLN A 92 6.17 -15.54 2.44
C GLN A 92 6.03 -16.97 2.96
N TYR A 93 6.83 -17.36 3.95
CA TYR A 93 6.68 -18.67 4.60
C TYR A 93 5.36 -18.83 5.32
N GLY A 94 4.85 -17.77 5.94
CA GLY A 94 3.50 -17.73 6.51
C GLY A 94 2.42 -18.01 5.47
N TYR A 95 2.51 -17.38 4.29
CA TYR A 95 1.62 -17.69 3.17
C TYR A 95 1.77 -19.12 2.66
N ALA A 96 3.01 -19.65 2.59
CA ALA A 96 3.21 -21.05 2.23
C ALA A 96 2.45 -21.99 3.18
N HIS A 97 2.48 -21.69 4.49
CA HIS A 97 1.70 -22.44 5.49
C HIS A 97 0.19 -22.32 5.28
N THR A 98 -0.33 -21.10 5.16
CA THR A 98 -1.78 -20.85 4.98
C THR A 98 -2.31 -21.47 3.67
N LEU A 99 -1.54 -21.36 2.59
CA LEU A 99 -1.90 -21.90 1.28
C LEU A 99 -1.52 -23.40 1.12
N LYS A 100 -1.09 -24.06 2.21
CA LYS A 100 -0.72 -25.49 2.26
C LYS A 100 0.35 -25.87 1.22
N ARG A 101 1.31 -24.97 1.01
CA ARG A 101 2.45 -25.18 0.11
C ARG A 101 3.64 -25.76 0.86
N LYS A 102 4.38 -26.65 0.21
CA LYS A 102 5.61 -27.23 0.77
C LYS A 102 6.81 -26.29 0.64
N ASN A 103 6.83 -25.46 -0.40
CA ASN A 103 7.98 -24.62 -0.76
C ASN A 103 7.52 -23.20 -1.11
N VAL A 104 8.39 -22.25 -0.93
CA VAL A 104 8.34 -20.90 -1.46
C VAL A 104 9.12 -20.80 -2.77
N TYR A 105 8.87 -19.78 -3.56
CA TYR A 105 9.60 -19.50 -4.80
C TYR A 105 9.51 -18.00 -5.14
N THR A 106 10.39 -17.51 -5.98
CA THR A 106 10.32 -16.19 -6.58
C THR A 106 10.43 -16.28 -8.12
N PRO A 107 9.77 -15.35 -8.84
CA PRO A 107 8.83 -14.35 -8.35
C PRO A 107 7.46 -14.98 -8.04
N GLN A 108 6.93 -14.75 -6.83
CA GLN A 108 5.62 -15.24 -6.42
C GLN A 108 4.67 -14.07 -6.16
N ALA A 109 3.55 -13.99 -6.87
CA ALA A 109 2.46 -13.07 -6.58
C ALA A 109 1.39 -13.79 -5.75
N VAL A 110 1.12 -13.30 -4.54
CA VAL A 110 -0.02 -13.71 -3.71
C VAL A 110 -1.14 -12.70 -3.92
N VAL A 111 -2.35 -13.19 -4.24
CA VAL A 111 -3.51 -12.36 -4.55
C VAL A 111 -4.52 -12.47 -3.41
N ASN A 112 -4.91 -11.32 -2.84
CA ASN A 112 -5.85 -11.19 -1.71
C ASN A 112 -5.52 -12.11 -0.52
N GLY A 113 -4.25 -12.55 -0.37
CA GLY A 113 -3.85 -13.52 0.66
C GLY A 113 -4.53 -14.90 0.53
N ARG A 114 -5.15 -15.22 -0.62
CA ARG A 114 -5.99 -16.42 -0.82
C ARG A 114 -5.44 -17.43 -1.79
N ASP A 115 -4.72 -16.98 -2.80
CA ASP A 115 -4.14 -17.86 -3.83
C ASP A 115 -2.89 -17.19 -4.44
N HIS A 116 -2.12 -17.89 -5.25
CA HIS A 116 -0.87 -17.37 -5.78
C HIS A 116 -0.63 -17.79 -7.24
N ALA A 117 0.16 -16.98 -7.95
CA ALA A 117 0.62 -17.25 -9.30
C ALA A 117 2.10 -16.90 -9.45
N ASN A 118 2.72 -17.30 -10.58
CA ASN A 118 4.02 -16.76 -10.96
C ASN A 118 3.86 -15.27 -11.27
N GLY A 119 4.59 -14.41 -10.55
CA GLY A 119 4.52 -12.95 -10.71
C GLY A 119 4.94 -12.46 -12.09
N ALA A 120 5.74 -13.23 -12.83
CA ALA A 120 6.14 -12.92 -14.22
C ALA A 120 5.08 -13.30 -15.27
N ASP A 121 3.92 -13.83 -14.84
CA ASP A 121 2.77 -14.14 -15.71
C ASP A 121 1.59 -13.20 -15.37
N PRO A 122 1.50 -12.03 -15.99
CA PRO A 122 0.45 -11.06 -15.72
C PRO A 122 -0.95 -11.60 -16.09
N ALA A 123 -1.05 -12.52 -17.03
CA ALA A 123 -2.32 -13.12 -17.42
C ALA A 123 -2.84 -14.03 -16.28
N ALA A 124 -1.98 -14.84 -15.68
CA ALA A 124 -2.32 -15.68 -14.53
C ALA A 124 -2.70 -14.85 -13.30
N VAL A 125 -1.95 -13.77 -13.01
CA VAL A 125 -2.27 -12.86 -11.88
C VAL A 125 -3.62 -12.18 -12.08
N ASN A 126 -3.88 -11.60 -13.26
CA ASN A 126 -5.17 -10.97 -13.57
C ASN A 126 -6.35 -11.97 -13.56
N ALA A 127 -6.14 -13.17 -14.09
CA ALA A 127 -7.16 -14.23 -14.04
C ALA A 127 -7.51 -14.61 -12.59
N LEU A 128 -6.51 -14.60 -11.71
CA LEU A 128 -6.70 -14.91 -10.29
C LEU A 128 -7.47 -13.80 -9.57
N ILE A 129 -7.16 -12.53 -9.81
CA ILE A 129 -7.91 -11.38 -9.28
C ILE A 129 -9.39 -11.50 -9.69
N ASN A 130 -9.65 -11.71 -10.99
CA ASN A 130 -11.00 -11.81 -11.51
C ASN A 130 -11.76 -13.04 -10.95
N LYS A 131 -11.07 -14.18 -10.81
CA LYS A 131 -11.65 -15.40 -10.22
C LYS A 131 -12.09 -15.15 -8.78
N LEU A 132 -11.23 -14.57 -7.95
CA LEU A 132 -11.53 -14.32 -6.53
C LEU A 132 -12.69 -13.33 -6.37
N SER A 133 -12.70 -12.27 -7.18
CA SER A 133 -13.82 -11.31 -7.20
C SER A 133 -15.15 -11.99 -7.60
N ALA A 134 -15.13 -12.89 -8.60
CA ALA A 134 -16.34 -13.56 -9.09
C ALA A 134 -16.97 -14.55 -8.10
N ILE A 135 -16.20 -15.06 -7.13
CA ILE A 135 -16.67 -16.02 -6.10
C ILE A 135 -16.83 -15.38 -4.72
N ASP A 136 -16.93 -14.05 -4.66
CA ASP A 136 -17.05 -13.27 -3.42
C ASP A 136 -15.87 -13.45 -2.45
N GLU A 137 -14.69 -13.73 -2.98
CA GLU A 137 -13.42 -13.79 -2.26
C GLU A 137 -12.50 -12.59 -2.60
N GLY A 138 -13.10 -11.50 -3.07
CA GLY A 138 -12.48 -10.21 -3.28
C GLY A 138 -12.31 -9.41 -2.00
N LEU A 139 -12.21 -8.08 -2.15
CA LEU A 139 -12.16 -7.13 -1.05
C LEU A 139 -13.59 -6.71 -0.68
N ASN A 140 -14.21 -7.43 0.28
CA ASN A 140 -15.65 -7.32 0.59
C ASN A 140 -15.94 -6.41 1.79
N VAL A 141 -14.92 -5.90 2.46
CA VAL A 141 -15.05 -4.96 3.58
C VAL A 141 -14.43 -3.64 3.19
N THR A 142 -15.19 -2.56 3.30
CA THR A 142 -14.68 -1.21 3.04
C THR A 142 -13.61 -0.86 4.05
N VAL A 143 -12.46 -0.40 3.57
CA VAL A 143 -11.38 0.16 4.36
C VAL A 143 -11.05 1.52 3.77
N ASP A 144 -11.17 2.56 4.58
CA ASP A 144 -10.80 3.93 4.23
C ASP A 144 -9.64 4.39 5.10
N ALA A 145 -8.81 5.25 4.56
CA ALA A 145 -7.72 5.85 5.30
C ALA A 145 -7.65 7.34 4.97
N ALA A 146 -7.36 8.19 5.95
CA ALA A 146 -7.16 9.62 5.75
C ALA A 146 -6.02 10.10 6.66
N TYR A 147 -5.16 10.96 6.12
CA TYR A 147 -4.08 11.56 6.88
C TYR A 147 -4.35 13.04 7.08
N ASP A 148 -4.20 13.51 8.32
CA ASP A 148 -4.31 14.92 8.69
C ASP A 148 -3.29 15.29 9.80
N ASN A 149 -3.43 16.48 10.38
CA ASN A 149 -2.53 16.96 11.42
C ASN A 149 -2.54 16.10 12.70
N ASP A 150 -3.60 15.34 12.95
CA ASP A 150 -3.73 14.46 14.11
C ASP A 150 -3.10 13.08 13.85
N GLY A 151 -2.92 12.72 12.58
CA GLY A 151 -2.31 11.45 12.15
C GLY A 151 -3.10 10.70 11.09
N LEU A 152 -2.90 9.39 11.03
CA LEU A 152 -3.59 8.47 10.11
C LEU A 152 -4.86 7.95 10.76
N THR A 153 -6.01 8.34 10.25
CA THR A 153 -7.30 7.77 10.63
C THR A 153 -7.67 6.65 9.67
N ILE A 154 -7.92 5.46 10.21
CA ILE A 154 -8.33 4.25 9.49
C ILE A 154 -9.79 3.97 9.87
N SER A 155 -10.66 3.86 8.87
CA SER A 155 -12.08 3.53 9.03
C SER A 155 -12.39 2.22 8.33
N ILE A 156 -13.06 1.31 9.03
CA ILE A 156 -13.38 -0.04 8.54
C ILE A 156 -14.88 -0.23 8.66
N GLY A 157 -15.50 -0.69 7.58
CA GLY A 157 -16.93 -0.98 7.50
C GLY A 157 -17.35 -2.23 8.29
N GLU A 158 -18.65 -2.50 8.25
CA GLU A 158 -19.22 -3.76 8.76
C GLU A 158 -18.95 -4.91 7.79
N GLY A 159 -18.91 -6.13 8.32
CA GLY A 159 -18.74 -7.34 7.54
C GLY A 159 -18.71 -8.57 8.42
N GLU A 160 -18.36 -9.72 7.85
CA GLU A 160 -18.31 -10.98 8.57
C GLU A 160 -16.89 -11.41 8.92
N GLY A 161 -16.69 -11.97 10.10
CA GLY A 161 -15.45 -12.60 10.52
C GLY A 161 -14.64 -11.80 11.53
N LYS A 162 -13.35 -12.12 11.58
CA LYS A 162 -12.34 -11.47 12.40
C LYS A 162 -11.08 -11.29 11.59
N ALA A 163 -10.44 -10.14 11.73
CA ALA A 163 -9.21 -9.81 11.03
C ALA A 163 -8.33 -8.88 11.87
N ASP A 164 -7.05 -8.87 11.58
CA ASP A 164 -6.12 -7.87 12.07
C ASP A 164 -6.12 -6.66 11.13
N ILE A 165 -5.89 -5.49 11.70
CA ILE A 165 -5.66 -4.25 10.98
C ILE A 165 -4.16 -4.12 10.86
N VAL A 166 -3.65 -4.35 9.66
CA VAL A 166 -2.22 -4.38 9.37
C VAL A 166 -1.84 -3.14 8.55
N VAL A 167 -0.87 -2.39 9.02
CA VAL A 167 -0.27 -1.28 8.27
C VAL A 167 1.04 -1.77 7.66
N VAL A 168 1.18 -1.60 6.35
CA VAL A 168 2.37 -1.94 5.58
C VAL A 168 3.01 -0.64 5.11
N TYR A 169 4.20 -0.34 5.61
CA TYR A 169 4.98 0.83 5.21
C TYR A 169 5.86 0.48 4.02
N PHE A 170 5.89 1.33 3.01
CA PHE A 170 6.67 1.10 1.79
C PHE A 170 7.32 2.38 1.26
N ASP A 171 8.35 2.23 0.46
CA ASP A 171 8.87 3.29 -0.39
C ASP A 171 8.15 3.24 -1.74
N ASP A 172 7.69 4.38 -2.24
CA ASP A 172 7.00 4.48 -3.51
C ASP A 172 7.86 3.97 -4.67
N SER A 173 9.14 4.35 -4.68
CA SER A 173 10.08 3.97 -5.73
C SER A 173 11.50 3.86 -5.21
N ASN A 174 12.20 2.78 -5.60
CA ASN A 174 13.61 2.56 -5.32
C ASN A 174 14.35 2.13 -6.59
N THR A 175 15.32 2.91 -7.05
CA THR A 175 16.17 2.52 -8.18
C THR A 175 17.48 1.97 -7.68
N VAL A 176 17.85 0.77 -8.12
CA VAL A 176 19.04 0.05 -7.66
C VAL A 176 19.89 -0.38 -8.85
N ASP A 177 21.19 -0.05 -8.80
CA ASP A 177 22.21 -0.55 -9.72
C ASP A 177 22.78 -1.86 -9.16
N ILE A 178 22.50 -2.98 -9.80
CA ILE A 178 22.95 -4.30 -9.38
C ILE A 178 24.31 -4.57 -10.01
N THR A 179 25.36 -4.56 -9.20
CA THR A 179 26.74 -4.66 -9.71
C THR A 179 27.30 -6.08 -9.67
N ARG A 180 26.63 -7.03 -9.00
CA ARG A 180 27.07 -8.44 -8.86
C ARG A 180 25.88 -9.39 -8.83
N GLY A 181 26.16 -10.70 -8.86
CA GLY A 181 25.12 -11.74 -8.86
C GLY A 181 24.51 -11.97 -10.25
N GLU A 182 23.39 -12.67 -10.31
CA GLU A 182 22.75 -13.09 -11.57
C GLU A 182 22.19 -11.93 -12.38
N ASN A 183 21.81 -10.82 -11.75
CA ASN A 183 21.29 -9.60 -12.42
C ASN A 183 22.35 -8.51 -12.57
N ALA A 184 23.64 -8.85 -12.49
CA ALA A 184 24.73 -7.87 -12.60
C ALA A 184 24.65 -7.05 -13.89
N GLY A 185 24.87 -5.73 -13.78
CA GLY A 185 24.79 -4.76 -14.88
C GLY A 185 23.38 -4.22 -15.15
N SER A 186 22.37 -4.64 -14.39
CA SER A 186 21.00 -4.13 -14.50
C SER A 186 20.78 -2.96 -13.51
N THR A 187 20.08 -1.93 -13.99
CA THR A 187 19.46 -0.88 -13.14
C THR A 187 17.97 -1.15 -13.12
N ILE A 188 17.42 -1.43 -11.95
CA ILE A 188 16.00 -1.80 -11.78
C ILE A 188 15.33 -0.80 -10.83
N THR A 189 14.16 -0.30 -11.25
CA THR A 189 13.29 0.52 -10.41
C THR A 189 12.16 -0.34 -9.85
N TYR A 190 12.14 -0.47 -8.54
CA TYR A 190 11.12 -1.19 -7.80
C TYR A 190 10.05 -0.22 -7.30
N ARG A 191 8.77 -0.60 -7.41
CA ARG A 191 7.63 0.16 -6.90
C ARG A 191 7.10 -0.46 -5.61
N HIS A 192 6.65 0.39 -4.69
CA HIS A 192 6.04 0.03 -3.42
C HIS A 192 6.84 -1.04 -2.63
N SER A 193 8.14 -0.78 -2.48
CA SER A 193 9.05 -1.70 -1.77
C SER A 193 8.78 -1.65 -0.27
N VAL A 194 8.29 -2.76 0.29
CA VAL A 194 7.89 -2.86 1.70
C VAL A 194 9.09 -2.75 2.62
N ARG A 195 8.96 -1.87 3.63
CA ARG A 195 9.97 -1.56 4.65
C ARG A 195 9.64 -2.16 6.00
N ASP A 196 8.37 -2.09 6.40
CA ASP A 196 7.92 -2.55 7.70
C ASP A 196 6.45 -2.97 7.65
N ILE A 197 6.03 -3.81 8.59
CA ILE A 197 4.67 -4.34 8.70
C ILE A 197 4.30 -4.33 10.18
N GLU A 198 3.15 -3.75 10.51
CA GLU A 198 2.72 -3.59 11.89
C GLU A 198 1.23 -3.90 12.04
N THR A 199 0.88 -4.72 13.03
CA THR A 199 -0.52 -4.91 13.43
C THR A 199 -0.90 -3.82 14.43
N VAL A 200 -1.84 -2.97 14.03
CA VAL A 200 -2.27 -1.79 14.83
C VAL A 200 -3.61 -1.98 15.53
N GLY A 201 -4.26 -3.10 15.29
CA GLY A 201 -5.53 -3.41 15.93
C GLY A 201 -6.18 -4.68 15.39
N MET A 202 -7.37 -4.96 15.91
CA MET A 202 -8.21 -6.08 15.49
C MET A 202 -9.61 -5.59 15.15
N TRP A 203 -10.25 -6.28 14.21
CA TRP A 203 -11.63 -6.07 13.78
C TRP A 203 -12.43 -7.38 13.97
N ASN A 204 -13.70 -7.27 14.31
CA ASN A 204 -14.56 -8.40 14.67
C ASN A 204 -15.92 -8.41 13.96
N GLY A 205 -15.99 -7.78 12.80
CA GLY A 205 -17.22 -7.68 12.00
C GLY A 205 -17.99 -6.37 12.18
N THR A 206 -17.74 -5.60 13.23
CA THR A 206 -18.42 -4.31 13.45
C THR A 206 -17.61 -3.15 12.89
N ALA A 207 -18.30 -2.13 12.39
CA ALA A 207 -17.65 -0.91 11.93
C ALA A 207 -16.76 -0.31 13.03
N LYS A 208 -15.57 0.12 12.65
CA LYS A 208 -14.55 0.60 13.57
C LYS A 208 -13.73 1.72 12.95
N SER A 209 -13.33 2.68 13.75
CA SER A 209 -12.33 3.67 13.40
C SER A 209 -11.23 3.72 14.45
N LEU A 210 -10.00 3.96 14.02
CA LEU A 210 -8.85 4.20 14.89
C LEU A 210 -7.93 5.24 14.25
N THR A 211 -7.21 5.98 15.10
CA THR A 211 -6.24 6.98 14.63
C THR A 211 -4.86 6.64 15.17
N LEU A 212 -3.88 6.55 14.26
CA LEU A 212 -2.47 6.42 14.59
C LEU A 212 -1.86 7.83 14.63
N PRO A 213 -1.24 8.25 15.75
CA PRO A 213 -0.65 9.57 15.85
C PRO A 213 0.40 9.85 14.77
N ALA A 214 0.48 11.08 14.29
CA ALA A 214 1.48 11.50 13.29
C ALA A 214 2.93 11.19 13.72
N SER A 215 3.22 11.24 15.03
CA SER A 215 4.53 10.88 15.58
C SER A 215 4.92 9.41 15.37
N VAL A 216 3.96 8.50 15.26
CA VAL A 216 4.22 7.07 14.95
C VAL A 216 4.58 6.92 13.49
N LEU A 217 3.86 7.61 12.60
CA LEU A 217 4.09 7.55 11.15
C LEU A 217 5.42 8.21 10.76
N SER A 218 5.76 9.36 11.35
CA SER A 218 7.02 10.05 11.08
C SER A 218 8.26 9.28 11.54
N ALA A 219 8.11 8.36 12.49
CA ALA A 219 9.19 7.47 12.92
C ALA A 219 9.43 6.30 11.94
N LYS A 220 8.46 6.00 11.09
CA LYS A 220 8.53 4.95 10.06
C LYS A 220 8.97 5.60 8.75
N ALA A 221 10.26 5.52 8.44
CA ALA A 221 10.77 6.02 7.16
C ALA A 221 10.10 5.26 6.00
N GLY A 222 9.39 5.97 5.15
CA GLY A 222 8.70 5.44 3.99
C GLY A 222 7.89 6.56 3.33
N THR A 223 7.57 6.41 2.06
CA THR A 223 6.83 7.41 1.29
C THR A 223 5.34 7.09 1.16
N GLY A 224 4.91 5.95 1.72
CA GLY A 224 3.51 5.56 1.72
C GLY A 224 3.21 4.45 2.72
N CYS A 225 1.94 4.22 2.95
CA CYS A 225 1.46 3.08 3.71
C CYS A 225 0.19 2.48 3.09
N ALA A 226 0.08 1.16 3.17
CA ALA A 226 -1.13 0.41 2.85
C ALA A 226 -1.75 -0.12 4.14
N ILE A 227 -3.07 -0.12 4.19
CA ILE A 227 -3.85 -0.72 5.25
C ILE A 227 -4.46 -2.00 4.69
N LEU A 228 -4.20 -3.13 5.34
CA LEU A 228 -4.78 -4.41 4.99
C LEU A 228 -5.67 -4.89 6.16
N LEU A 229 -6.92 -5.17 5.87
CA LEU A 229 -7.79 -5.91 6.79
C LEU A 229 -7.58 -7.39 6.53
N GLN A 230 -6.71 -8.04 7.32
CA GLN A 230 -6.20 -9.37 7.03
C GLN A 230 -6.57 -10.41 8.08
N VAL A 231 -7.14 -11.51 7.63
CA VAL A 231 -7.34 -12.71 8.47
C VAL A 231 -5.96 -13.28 8.82
N VAL A 232 -5.74 -13.55 10.09
CA VAL A 232 -4.49 -14.12 10.59
C VAL A 232 -4.76 -15.46 11.27
N GLY A 233 -3.95 -16.46 10.96
CA GLY A 233 -4.01 -17.78 11.59
C GLY A 233 -3.63 -17.73 13.07
N ARG A 234 -3.95 -18.79 13.81
CA ARG A 234 -3.60 -18.91 15.25
C ARG A 234 -2.08 -18.88 15.52
N ASP A 235 -1.31 -19.23 14.53
CA ASP A 235 0.15 -19.22 14.53
C ASP A 235 0.76 -17.90 14.03
N GLY A 236 -0.06 -16.90 13.74
CA GLY A 236 0.34 -15.61 13.19
C GLY A 236 0.53 -15.60 11.67
N SER A 237 0.26 -16.71 10.97
CA SER A 237 0.39 -16.77 9.51
C SER A 237 -0.63 -15.85 8.81
N PRO A 238 -0.21 -15.07 7.79
CA PRO A 238 -1.11 -14.22 7.03
C PRO A 238 -2.08 -15.05 6.19
N GLY A 239 -3.33 -14.63 6.11
CA GLY A 239 -4.39 -15.27 5.34
C GLY A 239 -5.11 -14.27 4.44
N ALA A 240 -6.41 -14.49 4.25
CA ALA A 240 -7.25 -13.69 3.38
C ALA A 240 -7.23 -12.18 3.75
N ILE A 241 -7.12 -11.33 2.74
CA ILE A 241 -7.30 -9.89 2.86
C ILE A 241 -8.76 -9.59 2.49
N LEU A 242 -9.48 -8.96 3.42
CA LEU A 242 -10.92 -8.69 3.30
C LEU A 242 -11.21 -7.27 2.79
N GLY A 243 -10.26 -6.36 2.95
CA GLY A 243 -10.35 -4.98 2.53
C GLY A 243 -8.99 -4.31 2.56
N ALA A 244 -8.81 -3.24 1.81
CA ALA A 244 -7.54 -2.54 1.73
C ALA A 244 -7.73 -1.06 1.39
N ALA A 245 -6.80 -0.22 1.87
CA ALA A 245 -6.64 1.18 1.47
C ALA A 245 -5.16 1.51 1.35
N MET A 246 -4.82 2.62 0.68
CA MET A 246 -3.44 3.07 0.52
C MET A 246 -3.37 4.60 0.60
N ILE A 247 -2.29 5.10 1.18
CA ILE A 247 -1.92 6.53 1.20
C ILE A 247 -0.50 6.65 0.68
N THR A 248 -0.28 7.56 -0.25
CA THR A 248 1.05 7.91 -0.78
C THR A 248 1.49 9.30 -0.34
N SER A 249 2.78 9.62 -0.45
CA SER A 249 3.36 10.89 0.01
C SER A 249 2.81 12.11 -0.74
N ASP A 250 2.31 11.96 -1.95
CA ASP A 250 1.70 13.05 -2.72
C ASP A 250 0.41 13.57 -2.06
N GLU A 251 -0.17 12.78 -1.15
CA GLU A 251 -1.39 13.12 -0.41
C GLU A 251 -1.11 13.68 0.99
N THR A 252 0.16 13.68 1.42
CA THR A 252 0.59 14.17 2.76
C THR A 252 1.27 15.54 2.72
N GLY A 253 1.36 16.19 1.54
CA GLY A 253 2.07 17.46 1.30
C GLY A 253 1.35 18.73 1.73
#